data_bb6c74dea82ed1d066a1bf5ddade839f
#
_entry.id   bb6c74dea82ed1d066a1bf5ddade839f
#
_cell.length_a   1.000
_cell.length_b   1.000
_cell.length_c   1.000
_cell.angle_alpha   90.00
_cell.angle_beta   90.00
_cell.angle_gamma   90.00
#
_symmetry.space_group_name_H-M   'P 1'
#
loop_
_entity.id
_entity.type
_entity.pdbx_description
1 polymer ?
#
loop_
_entity_poly.entity_id
_entity_poly.type
_entity_poly.pdbx_seq_one_letter_code
_entity_poly.pdbx_strand_id
1 'polypeptide(L)'
;MNKKYLPSALILYLNYFIHGVGCSILGQAVIKEALAAAWGVEAMAITAISAALGLGRLIALPFAGPLSDKLGRRISTAIGSASYAIYLIGLALAFNAGTHGGYTIAYVCAIIGGIANSFLDTGIYPAVSEIIYKAPSVATMGIKFFIAIAQMLLPFVLGVAVTSTAAGFTSYNPLFYGCGIAYIVLFVLVFLFPLPDADQKASGKKEGLIDSLKHTHFSFESIAMILIGFTCTGTFQLLSLIHISEPTRPY
;
A
#
# COMPACT_ATOMS: atom_id res chain seq x y z
N MET A 1 -0.45 -27.23 3.34
CA MET A 1 -0.20 -26.36 2.20
C MET A 1 -0.72 -27.06 0.94
N ASN A 2 -1.61 -26.43 0.22
CA ASN A 2 -2.11 -26.99 -1.03
C ASN A 2 -1.15 -26.57 -2.18
N LYS A 3 -0.38 -27.54 -2.69
CA LYS A 3 0.67 -27.28 -3.72
C LYS A 3 0.13 -26.59 -4.98
N LYS A 4 -1.16 -26.78 -5.28
CA LYS A 4 -1.85 -26.17 -6.42
C LYS A 4 -1.85 -24.64 -6.38
N TYR A 5 -1.91 -24.06 -5.17
CA TYR A 5 -1.99 -22.61 -4.97
C TYR A 5 -0.65 -21.95 -4.57
N LEU A 6 0.45 -22.71 -4.64
CA LEU A 6 1.76 -22.16 -4.29
C LEU A 6 2.20 -21.00 -5.20
N PRO A 7 2.02 -21.08 -6.54
CA PRO A 7 2.31 -19.95 -7.42
C PRO A 7 1.46 -18.71 -7.08
N SER A 8 0.20 -18.92 -6.73
CA SER A 8 -0.69 -17.83 -6.32
C SER A 8 -0.23 -17.17 -5.04
N ALA A 9 0.23 -17.93 -4.04
CA ALA A 9 0.80 -17.37 -2.83
C ALA A 9 2.03 -16.48 -3.13
N LEU A 10 2.89 -16.91 -4.05
CA LEU A 10 4.05 -16.11 -4.45
C LEU A 10 3.62 -14.78 -5.10
N ILE A 11 2.61 -14.81 -5.97
CA ILE A 11 2.04 -13.60 -6.61
C ILE A 11 1.49 -12.65 -5.53
N LEU A 12 0.81 -13.18 -4.52
CA LEU A 12 0.27 -12.38 -3.41
C LEU A 12 1.40 -11.76 -2.56
N TYR A 13 2.47 -12.50 -2.30
CA TYR A 13 3.64 -11.96 -1.61
C TYR A 13 4.37 -10.90 -2.44
N LEU A 14 4.49 -11.08 -3.77
CA LEU A 14 5.06 -10.07 -4.66
C LEU A 14 4.22 -8.79 -4.70
N ASN A 15 2.89 -8.88 -4.61
CA ASN A 15 2.05 -7.70 -4.43
C ASN A 15 2.49 -6.88 -3.22
N TYR A 16 2.74 -7.57 -2.09
CA TYR A 16 3.17 -6.88 -0.87
C TYR A 16 4.64 -6.45 -0.88
N PHE A 17 5.47 -7.08 -1.66
CA PHE A 17 6.82 -6.57 -1.91
C PHE A 17 6.77 -5.18 -2.57
N ILE A 18 6.02 -5.04 -3.66
CA ILE A 18 5.88 -3.75 -4.34
C ILE A 18 5.08 -2.76 -3.50
N HIS A 19 4.09 -3.24 -2.72
CA HIS A 19 3.40 -2.44 -1.72
C HIS A 19 4.35 -1.83 -0.69
N GLY A 20 5.35 -2.59 -0.23
CA GLY A 20 6.39 -2.10 0.68
C GLY A 20 7.16 -0.91 0.11
N VAL A 21 7.46 -0.92 -1.19
CA VAL A 21 8.02 0.25 -1.89
C VAL A 21 7.02 1.40 -1.89
N GLY A 22 5.80 1.16 -2.37
CA GLY A 22 4.79 2.21 -2.60
C GLY A 22 4.30 2.92 -1.33
N CYS A 23 4.21 2.21 -0.19
CA CYS A 23 3.81 2.83 1.07
C CYS A 23 4.95 3.59 1.76
N SER A 24 6.22 3.29 1.43
CA SER A 24 7.40 3.89 2.07
C SER A 24 8.06 4.98 1.23
N ILE A 25 7.76 5.02 -0.06
CA ILE A 25 8.43 5.91 -1.01
C ILE A 25 8.26 7.39 -0.66
N LEU A 26 7.05 7.81 -0.29
CA LEU A 26 6.75 9.18 0.12
C LEU A 26 7.33 9.52 1.51
N GLY A 27 7.78 8.52 2.27
CA GLY A 27 8.50 8.70 3.53
C GLY A 27 9.97 9.07 3.35
N GLN A 28 10.57 8.81 2.18
CA GLN A 28 11.98 9.05 1.91
C GLN A 28 12.26 10.54 1.73
N ALA A 29 13.27 11.07 2.46
CA ALA A 29 13.63 12.49 2.41
C ALA A 29 13.96 12.94 0.99
N VAL A 30 14.78 12.17 0.27
CA VAL A 30 15.18 12.47 -1.11
C VAL A 30 14.00 12.55 -2.08
N ILE A 31 12.96 11.74 -1.88
CA ILE A 31 11.73 11.78 -2.67
C ILE A 31 10.90 13.02 -2.32
N LYS A 32 10.78 13.34 -1.03
CA LYS A 32 10.06 14.55 -0.58
C LYS A 32 10.68 15.81 -1.15
N GLU A 33 12.00 15.92 -1.13
CA GLU A 33 12.73 17.06 -1.68
C GLU A 33 12.56 17.14 -3.20
N ALA A 34 12.69 16.03 -3.93
CA ALA A 34 12.52 16.02 -5.37
C ALA A 34 11.10 16.40 -5.81
N LEU A 35 10.07 15.89 -5.12
CA LEU A 35 8.67 16.21 -5.39
C LEU A 35 8.34 17.66 -5.00
N ALA A 36 8.85 18.14 -3.88
CA ALA A 36 8.68 19.50 -3.42
C ALA A 36 9.27 20.50 -4.43
N ALA A 37 10.49 20.23 -4.90
CA ALA A 37 11.14 21.05 -5.93
C ALA A 37 10.36 21.03 -7.26
N ALA A 38 9.88 19.86 -7.68
CA ALA A 38 9.12 19.72 -8.92
C ALA A 38 7.77 20.48 -8.88
N TRP A 39 7.11 20.50 -7.72
CA TRP A 39 5.77 21.11 -7.57
C TRP A 39 5.81 22.54 -7.02
N GLY A 40 6.99 23.04 -6.64
CA GLY A 40 7.14 24.39 -6.07
C GLY A 40 6.47 24.52 -4.68
N VAL A 41 6.47 23.47 -3.88
CA VAL A 41 5.89 23.43 -2.55
C VAL A 41 6.95 23.10 -1.50
N GLU A 42 6.66 23.32 -0.24
CA GLU A 42 7.55 22.92 0.86
C GLU A 42 7.55 21.38 1.02
N ALA A 43 8.70 20.81 1.41
CA ALA A 43 8.83 19.37 1.66
C ALA A 43 7.82 18.84 2.69
N MET A 44 7.40 19.69 3.64
CA MET A 44 6.36 19.34 4.61
C MET A 44 5.00 19.11 3.95
N ALA A 45 4.68 19.81 2.85
CA ALA A 45 3.42 19.62 2.11
C ALA A 45 3.31 18.19 1.53
N ILE A 46 4.45 17.54 1.21
CA ILE A 46 4.45 16.15 0.74
C ILE A 46 3.96 15.18 1.82
N THR A 47 4.12 15.53 3.08
CA THR A 47 3.58 14.75 4.19
C THR A 47 2.04 14.70 4.20
N ALA A 48 1.38 15.76 3.71
CA ALA A 48 -0.07 15.75 3.55
C ALA A 48 -0.53 14.73 2.48
N ILE A 49 0.28 14.47 1.45
CA ILE A 49 0.00 13.41 0.47
C ILE A 49 0.11 12.03 1.12
N SER A 50 1.09 11.82 2.00
CA SER A 50 1.18 10.59 2.80
C SER A 50 -0.03 10.43 3.74
N ALA A 51 -0.54 11.52 4.31
CA ALA A 51 -1.75 11.51 5.12
C ALA A 51 -3.01 11.19 4.28
N ALA A 52 -3.05 11.63 3.02
CA ALA A 52 -4.14 11.31 2.08
C ALA A 52 -4.25 9.80 1.79
N LEU A 53 -3.12 9.06 1.77
CA LEU A 53 -3.13 7.60 1.75
C LEU A 53 -3.88 7.03 2.96
N GLY A 54 -3.61 7.55 4.15
CA GLY A 54 -4.31 7.16 5.37
C GLY A 54 -5.80 7.45 5.31
N LEU A 55 -6.18 8.62 4.79
CA LEU A 55 -7.58 9.01 4.60
C LEU A 55 -8.31 8.08 3.65
N GLY A 56 -7.71 7.77 2.48
CA GLY A 56 -8.28 6.83 1.52
C GLY A 56 -8.49 5.44 2.13
N ARG A 57 -7.53 4.97 2.93
CA ARG A 57 -7.63 3.70 3.66
C ARG A 57 -8.76 3.72 4.69
N LEU A 58 -8.87 4.79 5.46
CA LEU A 58 -9.92 4.96 6.47
C LEU A 58 -11.33 4.92 5.84
N ILE A 59 -11.52 5.60 4.71
CA ILE A 59 -12.79 5.62 3.98
C ILE A 59 -13.14 4.24 3.42
N ALA A 60 -12.16 3.52 2.86
CA ALA A 60 -12.41 2.26 2.17
C ALA A 60 -12.56 1.06 3.11
N LEU A 61 -11.92 1.06 4.29
CA LEU A 61 -11.90 -0.08 5.22
C LEU A 61 -13.27 -0.65 5.57
N PRO A 62 -14.30 0.15 5.90
CA PRO A 62 -15.62 -0.37 6.23
C PRO A 62 -16.31 -1.10 5.07
N PHE A 63 -15.93 -0.78 3.84
CA PHE A 63 -16.54 -1.34 2.64
C PHE A 63 -15.73 -2.46 2.02
N ALA A 64 -14.40 -2.40 2.12
CA ALA A 64 -13.49 -3.35 1.48
C ALA A 64 -13.66 -4.77 2.03
N GLY A 65 -13.84 -4.94 3.34
CA GLY A 65 -14.08 -6.24 3.98
C GLY A 65 -15.34 -6.92 3.45
N PRO A 66 -16.53 -6.36 3.67
CA PRO A 66 -17.79 -6.91 3.17
C PRO A 66 -17.84 -7.10 1.66
N LEU A 67 -17.18 -6.21 0.90
CA LEU A 67 -17.11 -6.36 -0.55
C LEU A 67 -16.18 -7.50 -0.97
N SER A 68 -15.05 -7.68 -0.30
CA SER A 68 -14.15 -8.82 -0.50
C SER A 68 -14.85 -10.14 -0.16
N ASP A 69 -15.65 -10.17 0.88
CA ASP A 69 -16.43 -11.35 1.27
C ASP A 69 -17.53 -11.66 0.25
N LYS A 70 -18.14 -10.66 -0.36
CA LYS A 70 -19.21 -10.82 -1.35
C LYS A 70 -18.70 -11.15 -2.75
N LEU A 71 -17.64 -10.49 -3.21
CA LEU A 71 -17.09 -10.61 -4.57
C LEU A 71 -15.99 -11.69 -4.66
N GLY A 72 -15.42 -12.09 -3.54
CA GLY A 72 -14.31 -13.03 -3.46
C GLY A 72 -12.93 -12.36 -3.42
N ARG A 73 -11.95 -13.09 -2.88
CA ARG A 73 -10.58 -12.62 -2.63
C ARG A 73 -9.88 -12.16 -3.92
N ARG A 74 -10.15 -12.84 -5.03
CA ARG A 74 -9.57 -12.53 -6.35
C ARG A 74 -9.95 -11.12 -6.81
N ILE A 75 -11.24 -10.79 -6.78
CA ILE A 75 -11.75 -9.48 -7.24
C ILE A 75 -11.24 -8.38 -6.31
N SER A 76 -11.26 -8.60 -5.00
CA SER A 76 -10.71 -7.64 -4.05
C SER A 76 -9.23 -7.34 -4.32
N THR A 77 -8.41 -8.39 -4.48
CA THR A 77 -6.98 -8.23 -4.81
C THR A 77 -6.77 -7.54 -6.15
N ALA A 78 -7.60 -7.85 -7.16
CA ALA A 78 -7.53 -7.22 -8.48
C ALA A 78 -7.85 -5.71 -8.40
N ILE A 79 -8.93 -5.33 -7.70
CA ILE A 79 -9.28 -3.92 -7.46
C ILE A 79 -8.12 -3.21 -6.77
N GLY A 80 -7.57 -3.82 -5.72
CA GLY A 80 -6.44 -3.26 -4.99
C GLY A 80 -5.21 -3.07 -5.89
N SER A 81 -4.83 -4.08 -6.68
CA SER A 81 -3.67 -4.01 -7.58
C SER A 81 -3.85 -2.95 -8.67
N ALA A 82 -5.04 -2.88 -9.29
CA ALA A 82 -5.34 -1.87 -10.31
C ALA A 82 -5.30 -0.45 -9.73
N SER A 83 -5.94 -0.23 -8.58
CA SER A 83 -5.94 1.07 -7.90
C SER A 83 -4.54 1.49 -7.44
N TYR A 84 -3.70 0.53 -7.02
CA TYR A 84 -2.32 0.81 -6.65
C TYR A 84 -1.45 1.17 -7.87
N ALA A 85 -1.69 0.54 -9.01
CA ALA A 85 -1.07 0.92 -10.28
C ALA A 85 -1.43 2.37 -10.66
N ILE A 86 -2.71 2.75 -10.53
CA ILE A 86 -3.19 4.12 -10.78
C ILE A 86 -2.48 5.10 -9.84
N TYR A 87 -2.34 4.77 -8.55
CA TYR A 87 -1.62 5.60 -7.59
C TYR A 87 -0.17 5.86 -8.01
N LEU A 88 0.60 4.81 -8.32
CA LEU A 88 2.02 4.94 -8.64
C LEU A 88 2.26 5.62 -9.99
N ILE A 89 1.51 5.25 -11.03
CA ILE A 89 1.57 5.92 -12.33
C ILE A 89 1.10 7.37 -12.20
N GLY A 90 0.07 7.61 -11.38
CA GLY A 90 -0.43 8.94 -11.07
C GLY A 90 0.61 9.85 -10.41
N LEU A 91 1.45 9.31 -9.51
CA LEU A 91 2.57 10.06 -8.93
C LEU A 91 3.61 10.45 -10.00
N ALA A 92 3.92 9.55 -10.94
CA ALA A 92 4.83 9.87 -12.05
C ALA A 92 4.25 10.95 -12.95
N LEU A 93 2.96 10.88 -13.28
CA LEU A 93 2.27 11.91 -14.07
C LEU A 93 2.19 13.24 -13.31
N ALA A 94 1.95 13.21 -12.01
CA ALA A 94 1.95 14.37 -11.14
C ALA A 94 3.33 15.05 -11.10
N PHE A 95 4.41 14.28 -11.07
CA PHE A 95 5.76 14.82 -11.18
C PHE A 95 5.96 15.55 -12.50
N ASN A 96 5.54 14.97 -13.61
CA ASN A 96 5.65 15.57 -14.94
C ASN A 96 4.77 16.82 -15.12
N ALA A 97 3.63 16.90 -14.43
CA ALA A 97 2.77 18.08 -14.44
C ALA A 97 3.41 19.30 -13.72
N GLY A 98 4.40 19.05 -12.87
CA GLY A 98 5.14 20.09 -12.18
C GLY A 98 4.24 21.03 -11.37
N THR A 99 4.52 22.33 -11.42
CA THR A 99 3.75 23.37 -10.71
C THR A 99 2.31 23.55 -11.22
N HIS A 100 1.98 23.00 -12.41
CA HIS A 100 0.66 23.10 -13.03
C HIS A 100 -0.34 22.05 -12.50
N GLY A 101 -0.40 21.87 -11.18
CA GLY A 101 -1.38 21.01 -10.53
C GLY A 101 -0.82 19.62 -10.12
N GLY A 102 0.49 19.38 -10.25
CA GLY A 102 1.10 18.11 -9.86
C GLY A 102 0.80 17.71 -8.42
N TYR A 103 0.86 18.64 -7.49
CA TYR A 103 0.51 18.42 -6.09
C TYR A 103 -0.94 17.90 -5.92
N THR A 104 -1.91 18.53 -6.60
CA THR A 104 -3.32 18.14 -6.52
C THR A 104 -3.55 16.74 -7.11
N ILE A 105 -2.93 16.45 -8.26
CA ILE A 105 -2.99 15.14 -8.90
C ILE A 105 -2.43 14.08 -7.95
N ALA A 106 -1.25 14.32 -7.35
CA ALA A 106 -0.63 13.42 -6.40
C ALA A 106 -1.51 13.17 -5.17
N TYR A 107 -2.16 14.21 -4.64
CA TYR A 107 -3.06 14.11 -3.49
C TYR A 107 -4.26 13.20 -3.79
N VAL A 108 -4.92 13.39 -4.93
CA VAL A 108 -6.04 12.54 -5.37
C VAL A 108 -5.58 11.09 -5.60
N CYS A 109 -4.44 10.91 -6.28
CA CYS A 109 -3.88 9.58 -6.50
C CYS A 109 -3.51 8.88 -5.19
N ALA A 110 -3.05 9.63 -4.18
CA ALA A 110 -2.77 9.07 -2.86
C ALA A 110 -4.02 8.57 -2.15
N ILE A 111 -5.16 9.27 -2.27
CA ILE A 111 -6.44 8.75 -1.76
C ILE A 111 -6.79 7.42 -2.44
N ILE A 112 -6.63 7.32 -3.76
CA ILE A 112 -6.84 6.07 -4.51
C ILE A 112 -5.88 4.98 -4.01
N GLY A 113 -4.62 5.31 -3.75
CA GLY A 113 -3.64 4.40 -3.15
C GLY A 113 -4.04 3.90 -1.77
N GLY A 114 -4.66 4.77 -0.96
CA GLY A 114 -5.23 4.39 0.34
C GLY A 114 -6.39 3.41 0.22
N ILE A 115 -7.30 3.64 -0.72
CA ILE A 115 -8.39 2.71 -1.06
C ILE A 115 -7.81 1.37 -1.51
N ALA A 116 -6.80 1.39 -2.37
CA ALA A 116 -6.11 0.19 -2.84
C ALA A 116 -5.54 -0.65 -1.69
N ASN A 117 -4.93 0.00 -0.68
CA ASN A 117 -4.43 -0.67 0.52
C ASN A 117 -5.51 -1.49 1.23
N SER A 118 -6.70 -0.92 1.42
CA SER A 118 -7.81 -1.62 2.08
C SER A 118 -8.25 -2.86 1.30
N PHE A 119 -8.33 -2.76 -0.03
CA PHE A 119 -8.70 -3.89 -0.88
C PHE A 119 -7.61 -4.96 -0.95
N LEU A 120 -6.33 -4.59 -0.96
CA LEU A 120 -5.22 -5.54 -0.88
C LEU A 120 -5.23 -6.28 0.46
N ASP A 121 -5.41 -5.55 1.57
CA ASP A 121 -5.45 -6.16 2.90
C ASP A 121 -6.58 -7.18 3.02
N THR A 122 -7.80 -6.81 2.61
CA THR A 122 -8.97 -7.68 2.71
C THR A 122 -8.96 -8.84 1.71
N GLY A 123 -8.24 -8.71 0.61
CA GLY A 123 -8.09 -9.79 -0.38
C GLY A 123 -6.95 -10.75 -0.04
N ILE A 124 -5.76 -10.23 0.22
CA ILE A 124 -4.52 -11.01 0.28
C ILE A 124 -4.30 -11.71 1.61
N TYR A 125 -4.53 -11.04 2.77
CA TYR A 125 -4.30 -11.67 4.08
C TYR A 125 -5.10 -12.94 4.28
N PRO A 126 -6.42 -12.95 4.03
CA PRO A 126 -7.20 -14.19 4.13
C PRO A 126 -6.77 -15.22 3.09
N ALA A 127 -6.55 -14.82 1.83
CA ALA A 127 -6.17 -15.74 0.75
C ALA A 127 -4.87 -16.49 1.07
N VAL A 128 -3.84 -15.81 1.56
CA VAL A 128 -2.56 -16.45 1.93
C VAL A 128 -2.75 -17.38 3.13
N SER A 129 -3.57 -17.00 4.11
CA SER A 129 -3.91 -17.85 5.27
C SER A 129 -4.65 -19.11 4.85
N GLU A 130 -5.55 -19.02 3.88
CA GLU A 130 -6.29 -20.16 3.32
C GLU A 130 -5.38 -21.10 2.51
N ILE A 131 -4.42 -20.56 1.76
CA ILE A 131 -3.42 -21.35 1.02
C ILE A 131 -2.51 -22.11 1.98
N ILE A 132 -2.04 -21.46 3.03
CA ILE A 132 -1.11 -22.01 4.03
C ILE A 132 -1.86 -22.33 5.33
N TYR A 133 -2.99 -23.04 5.22
CA TYR A 133 -3.90 -23.33 6.31
C TYR A 133 -3.29 -24.04 7.51
N LYS A 134 -2.15 -24.73 7.35
CA LYS A 134 -1.44 -25.41 8.46
C LYS A 134 -0.69 -24.45 9.37
N ALA A 135 -0.37 -23.24 8.88
CA ALA A 135 0.38 -22.23 9.64
C ALA A 135 -0.06 -20.82 9.20
N PRO A 136 -1.33 -20.40 9.48
CA PRO A 136 -1.86 -19.12 9.02
C PRO A 136 -1.06 -17.92 9.54
N SER A 137 -0.57 -18.00 10.79
CA SER A 137 0.27 -16.93 11.36
C SER A 137 1.60 -16.77 10.62
N VAL A 138 2.24 -17.87 10.20
CA VAL A 138 3.47 -17.83 9.39
C VAL A 138 3.16 -17.26 8.01
N ALA A 139 2.01 -17.61 7.43
CA ALA A 139 1.57 -17.06 6.15
C ALA A 139 1.42 -15.53 6.18
N THR A 140 0.76 -15.00 7.19
CA THR A 140 0.59 -13.54 7.37
C THR A 140 1.90 -12.84 7.74
N MET A 141 2.75 -13.48 8.54
CA MET A 141 4.11 -12.98 8.81
C MET A 141 4.97 -12.90 7.55
N GLY A 142 4.81 -13.83 6.61
CA GLY A 142 5.45 -13.80 5.31
C GLY A 142 5.14 -12.50 4.55
N ILE A 143 3.92 -12.00 4.60
CA ILE A 143 3.53 -10.71 4.00
C ILE A 143 4.38 -9.58 4.58
N LYS A 144 4.48 -9.50 5.92
CA LYS A 144 5.30 -8.47 6.59
C LYS A 144 6.78 -8.58 6.25
N PHE A 145 7.29 -9.79 6.10
CA PHE A 145 8.67 -10.05 5.69
C PHE A 145 8.96 -9.49 4.29
N PHE A 146 8.07 -9.70 3.31
CA PHE A 146 8.24 -9.13 1.96
C PHE A 146 8.16 -7.60 1.95
N ILE A 147 7.28 -7.00 2.77
CA ILE A 147 7.25 -5.54 2.97
C ILE A 147 8.59 -5.06 3.52
N ALA A 148 9.10 -5.69 4.58
CA ALA A 148 10.34 -5.28 5.24
C ALA A 148 11.54 -5.38 4.31
N ILE A 149 11.65 -6.45 3.50
CA ILE A 149 12.70 -6.57 2.49
C ILE A 149 12.61 -5.42 1.47
N ALA A 150 11.41 -5.12 0.96
CA ALA A 150 11.22 -4.04 0.01
C ALA A 150 11.65 -2.68 0.59
N GLN A 151 11.29 -2.42 1.84
CA GLN A 151 11.67 -1.20 2.56
C GLN A 151 13.17 -1.11 2.80
N MET A 152 13.82 -2.22 3.13
CA MET A 152 15.28 -2.31 3.29
C MET A 152 16.02 -2.06 1.97
N LEU A 153 15.50 -2.56 0.86
CA LEU A 153 16.11 -2.40 -0.45
C LEU A 153 15.84 -1.03 -1.07
N LEU A 154 14.78 -0.33 -0.62
CA LEU A 154 14.35 0.92 -1.22
C LEU A 154 15.45 2.00 -1.32
N PRO A 155 16.28 2.28 -0.29
CA PRO A 155 17.36 3.26 -0.41
C PRO A 155 18.36 2.92 -1.51
N PHE A 156 18.70 1.64 -1.69
CA PHE A 156 19.61 1.18 -2.75
C PHE A 156 18.97 1.37 -4.14
N VAL A 157 17.70 1.04 -4.27
CA VAL A 157 16.93 1.21 -5.51
C VAL A 157 16.83 2.70 -5.85
N LEU A 158 16.61 3.57 -4.87
CA LEU A 158 16.59 5.03 -5.08
C LEU A 158 17.92 5.55 -5.61
N GLY A 159 19.06 5.05 -5.10
CA GLY A 159 20.37 5.43 -5.60
C GLY A 159 20.62 5.08 -7.06
N VAL A 160 19.99 4.01 -7.57
CA VAL A 160 20.11 3.57 -8.98
C VAL A 160 19.03 4.21 -9.87
N ALA A 161 17.83 4.44 -9.33
CA ALA A 161 16.67 4.94 -10.08
C ALA A 161 16.70 6.46 -10.32
N VAL A 162 17.74 7.13 -9.85
CA VAL A 162 17.92 8.57 -10.01
C VAL A 162 18.13 8.92 -11.48
N THR A 163 17.35 9.85 -11.98
CA THR A 163 17.52 10.46 -13.31
C THR A 163 17.45 11.98 -13.17
N SER A 164 18.03 12.69 -14.14
CA SER A 164 17.92 14.15 -14.23
C SER A 164 16.90 14.53 -15.31
N THR A 165 16.02 15.46 -14.99
CA THR A 165 15.11 16.03 -15.99
C THR A 165 15.82 17.05 -16.84
N ALA A 166 15.25 17.39 -18.00
CA ALA A 166 15.75 18.46 -18.86
C ALA A 166 15.83 19.84 -18.15
N ALA A 167 15.02 20.02 -17.09
CA ALA A 167 15.03 21.21 -16.23
C ALA A 167 16.05 21.14 -15.08
N GLY A 168 16.87 20.08 -15.02
CA GLY A 168 17.88 19.90 -13.97
C GLY A 168 17.37 19.37 -12.63
N PHE A 169 16.10 19.00 -12.53
CA PHE A 169 15.54 18.41 -11.30
C PHE A 169 15.85 16.92 -11.20
N THR A 170 16.07 16.46 -9.99
CA THR A 170 16.17 15.02 -9.68
C THR A 170 14.81 14.35 -9.86
N SER A 171 14.75 13.31 -10.67
CA SER A 171 13.51 12.56 -10.95
C SER A 171 13.64 11.10 -10.57
N TYR A 172 12.60 10.58 -9.97
CA TYR A 172 12.42 9.16 -9.63
C TYR A 172 11.28 8.51 -10.44
N ASN A 173 10.90 9.14 -11.56
CA ASN A 173 9.83 8.65 -12.44
C ASN A 173 10.03 7.19 -12.90
N PRO A 174 11.26 6.71 -13.24
CA PRO A 174 11.44 5.32 -13.61
C PRO A 174 10.99 4.35 -12.52
N LEU A 175 11.18 4.69 -11.24
CA LEU A 175 10.74 3.87 -10.13
C LEU A 175 9.21 3.86 -10.01
N PHE A 176 8.56 5.02 -10.11
CA PHE A 176 7.11 5.12 -10.06
C PHE A 176 6.45 4.35 -11.21
N TYR A 177 6.92 4.54 -12.45
CA TYR A 177 6.42 3.78 -13.61
C TYR A 177 6.72 2.29 -13.50
N GLY A 178 7.94 1.93 -13.09
CA GLY A 178 8.34 0.53 -12.92
C GLY A 178 7.46 -0.21 -11.92
N CYS A 179 7.20 0.37 -10.75
CA CYS A 179 6.31 -0.20 -9.74
C CYS A 179 4.84 -0.21 -10.22
N GLY A 180 4.39 0.83 -10.92
CA GLY A 180 3.05 0.89 -11.50
C GLY A 180 2.82 -0.20 -12.55
N ILE A 181 3.77 -0.39 -13.48
CA ILE A 181 3.73 -1.46 -14.48
C ILE A 181 3.77 -2.84 -13.81
N ALA A 182 4.59 -3.01 -12.79
CA ALA A 182 4.64 -4.25 -12.03
C ALA A 182 3.29 -4.58 -11.38
N TYR A 183 2.55 -3.58 -10.88
CA TYR A 183 1.18 -3.79 -10.39
C TYR A 183 0.19 -4.15 -11.49
N ILE A 184 0.34 -3.62 -12.71
CA ILE A 184 -0.48 -4.04 -13.87
C ILE A 184 -0.20 -5.50 -14.19
N VAL A 185 1.06 -5.92 -14.19
CA VAL A 185 1.43 -7.33 -14.38
C VAL A 185 0.83 -8.22 -13.29
N LEU A 186 0.94 -7.80 -12.02
CA LEU A 186 0.36 -8.54 -10.90
C LEU A 186 -1.16 -8.61 -10.97
N PHE A 187 -1.83 -7.54 -11.40
CA PHE A 187 -3.27 -7.55 -11.67
C PHE A 187 -3.64 -8.65 -12.67
N VAL A 188 -2.92 -8.76 -13.78
CA VAL A 188 -3.16 -9.81 -14.78
C VAL A 188 -2.88 -11.20 -14.20
N LEU A 189 -1.78 -11.36 -13.46
CA LEU A 189 -1.40 -12.63 -12.85
C LEU A 189 -2.43 -13.14 -11.82
N VAL A 190 -3.12 -12.26 -11.09
CA VAL A 190 -4.20 -12.63 -10.17
C VAL A 190 -5.36 -13.33 -10.89
N PHE A 191 -5.61 -12.99 -12.17
CA PHE A 191 -6.63 -13.67 -12.97
C PHE A 191 -6.13 -14.98 -13.60
N LEU A 192 -4.86 -15.06 -13.96
CA LEU A 192 -4.28 -16.23 -14.60
C LEU A 192 -4.09 -17.41 -13.63
N PHE A 193 -3.80 -17.12 -12.37
CA PHE A 193 -3.53 -18.16 -11.37
C PHE A 193 -4.74 -18.41 -10.46
N PRO A 194 -5.03 -19.69 -10.12
CA PRO A 194 -6.16 -20.02 -9.27
C PRO A 194 -5.92 -19.52 -7.84
N LEU A 195 -6.84 -18.73 -7.32
CA LEU A 195 -6.92 -18.42 -5.89
C LEU A 195 -7.95 -19.37 -5.25
N PRO A 196 -7.79 -19.73 -3.97
CA PRO A 196 -8.84 -20.42 -3.25
C PRO A 196 -10.08 -19.51 -3.28
N ASP A 197 -11.13 -20.01 -3.90
CA ASP A 197 -12.44 -19.39 -3.71
C ASP A 197 -12.78 -19.66 -2.25
N ALA A 198 -12.97 -18.60 -1.50
CA ALA A 198 -13.45 -18.75 -0.14
C ALA A 198 -14.66 -19.67 -0.19
N ASP A 199 -14.69 -20.68 0.65
CA ASP A 199 -15.84 -21.57 0.83
C ASP A 199 -17.04 -20.79 1.42
N GLN A 200 -17.33 -19.64 0.83
CA GLN A 200 -18.42 -18.72 1.18
C GLN A 200 -19.80 -19.35 0.92
N LYS A 201 -19.84 -20.41 0.14
CA LYS A 201 -21.06 -21.19 -0.05
C LYS A 201 -21.43 -22.04 1.19
N ALA A 202 -20.49 -22.29 2.09
CA ALA A 202 -20.72 -23.09 3.29
C ALA A 202 -21.28 -22.28 4.49
N SER A 203 -21.06 -20.97 4.54
CA SER A 203 -21.61 -20.10 5.58
C SER A 203 -22.83 -19.36 5.06
N GLY A 204 -23.98 -19.99 5.11
CA GLY A 204 -25.27 -19.46 4.64
C GLY A 204 -25.85 -18.27 5.42
N LYS A 205 -25.05 -17.53 6.17
CA LYS A 205 -25.45 -16.28 6.84
C LYS A 205 -24.83 -15.09 6.11
N LYS A 206 -25.65 -14.41 5.32
CA LYS A 206 -25.41 -13.05 4.87
C LYS A 206 -25.59 -12.13 6.08
N GLU A 207 -24.59 -12.00 6.92
CA GLU A 207 -24.61 -10.96 7.94
C GLU A 207 -24.45 -9.61 7.24
N GLY A 208 -25.44 -8.74 7.47
CA GLY A 208 -25.37 -7.35 6.99
C GLY A 208 -24.23 -6.61 7.71
N LEU A 209 -23.67 -5.58 7.07
CA LEU A 209 -22.59 -4.75 7.64
C LEU A 209 -22.96 -4.21 9.04
N ILE A 210 -24.22 -3.89 9.26
CA ILE A 210 -24.76 -3.39 10.54
C ILE A 210 -24.77 -4.52 11.59
N ASP A 211 -25.09 -5.75 11.18
CA ASP A 211 -25.12 -6.90 12.10
C ASP A 211 -23.69 -7.31 12.48
N SER A 212 -22.74 -7.31 11.54
CA SER A 212 -21.33 -7.53 11.83
C SER A 212 -20.78 -6.48 12.80
N LEU A 213 -21.13 -5.22 12.65
CA LEU A 213 -20.74 -4.14 13.58
C LEU A 213 -21.36 -4.33 14.97
N LYS A 214 -22.63 -4.78 15.07
CA LYS A 214 -23.28 -5.06 16.35
C LYS A 214 -22.68 -6.25 17.09
N HIS A 215 -22.19 -7.26 16.36
CA HIS A 215 -21.56 -8.45 16.91
C HIS A 215 -20.05 -8.30 17.13
N THR A 216 -19.44 -7.17 16.71
CA THR A 216 -18.04 -6.89 16.99
C THR A 216 -17.89 -6.54 18.47
N HIS A 217 -17.53 -7.53 19.27
CA HIS A 217 -17.10 -7.30 20.64
C HIS A 217 -15.72 -6.65 20.63
N PHE A 218 -15.68 -5.37 20.98
CA PHE A 218 -14.42 -4.69 21.27
C PHE A 218 -13.85 -5.27 22.58
N SER A 219 -13.09 -6.34 22.49
CA SER A 219 -12.35 -6.86 23.64
C SER A 219 -11.26 -5.85 24.02
N PHE A 220 -10.86 -5.88 25.30
CA PHE A 220 -9.73 -5.06 25.79
C PHE A 220 -8.48 -5.27 24.94
N GLU A 221 -8.23 -6.50 24.49
CA GLU A 221 -7.11 -6.86 23.62
C GLU A 221 -7.20 -6.17 22.24
N SER A 222 -8.41 -6.11 21.64
CA SER A 222 -8.63 -5.41 20.37
C SER A 222 -8.37 -3.91 20.48
N ILE A 223 -8.84 -3.29 21.57
CA ILE A 223 -8.59 -1.87 21.86
C ILE A 223 -7.09 -1.62 22.09
N ALA A 224 -6.44 -2.49 22.88
CA ALA A 224 -5.01 -2.38 23.12
C ALA A 224 -4.20 -2.50 21.83
N MET A 225 -4.55 -3.45 20.94
CA MET A 225 -3.89 -3.60 19.63
C MET A 225 -4.08 -2.37 18.73
N ILE A 226 -5.26 -1.76 18.73
CA ILE A 226 -5.53 -0.52 17.98
C ILE A 226 -4.66 0.62 18.53
N LEU A 227 -4.59 0.79 19.85
CA LEU A 227 -3.79 1.83 20.48
C LEU A 227 -2.29 1.63 20.22
N ILE A 228 -1.78 0.41 20.34
CA ILE A 228 -0.38 0.08 20.04
C ILE A 228 -0.08 0.37 18.57
N GLY A 229 -0.93 -0.09 17.64
CA GLY A 229 -0.76 0.16 16.22
C GLY A 229 -0.76 1.65 15.89
N PHE A 230 -1.67 2.43 16.48
CA PHE A 230 -1.74 3.88 16.30
C PHE A 230 -0.49 4.58 16.85
N THR A 231 -0.05 4.22 18.05
CA THR A 231 1.13 4.79 18.70
C THR A 231 2.40 4.47 17.90
N CYS A 232 2.62 3.21 17.53
CA CYS A 232 3.80 2.80 16.74
C CYS A 232 3.85 3.52 15.39
N THR A 233 2.74 3.56 14.65
CA THR A 233 2.67 4.19 13.32
C THR A 233 2.84 5.70 13.44
N GLY A 234 2.17 6.33 14.41
CA GLY A 234 2.27 7.78 14.67
C GLY A 234 3.69 8.18 15.05
N THR A 235 4.34 7.45 15.95
CA THR A 235 5.72 7.72 16.37
C THR A 235 6.69 7.60 15.20
N PHE A 236 6.53 6.59 14.34
CA PHE A 236 7.39 6.40 13.18
C PHE A 236 7.27 7.56 12.18
N GLN A 237 6.05 8.07 11.96
CA GLN A 237 5.80 9.22 11.10
C GLN A 237 6.37 10.52 11.70
N LEU A 238 6.25 10.71 13.02
CA LEU A 238 6.78 11.88 13.72
C LEU A 238 8.31 11.90 13.72
N LEU A 239 8.97 10.76 13.94
CA LEU A 239 10.43 10.65 13.84
C LEU A 239 10.93 11.02 12.44
N SER A 240 10.23 10.59 11.40
CA SER A 240 10.54 10.98 10.02
C SER A 240 10.45 12.50 9.81
N LEU A 241 9.50 13.19 10.45
CA LEU A 241 9.36 14.65 10.39
C LEU A 241 10.47 15.36 11.14
N ILE A 242 10.89 14.87 12.31
CA ILE A 242 11.95 15.47 13.11
C ILE A 242 13.27 15.44 12.36
N HIS A 243 13.61 14.32 11.70
CA HIS A 243 14.83 14.20 10.90
C HIS A 243 14.87 15.14 9.67
N ILE A 244 13.71 15.55 9.16
CA ILE A 244 13.63 16.52 8.03
C ILE A 244 13.73 17.96 8.53
N SER A 245 13.25 18.25 9.74
CA SER A 245 13.21 19.60 10.30
C SER A 245 14.49 20.01 11.03
N GLU A 246 15.38 19.07 11.38
CA GLU A 246 16.69 19.42 11.89
C GLU A 246 17.66 19.61 10.71
N PRO A 247 18.06 20.87 10.39
CA PRO A 247 19.18 21.08 9.51
C PRO A 247 20.40 20.46 10.20
N THR A 248 21.07 19.55 9.49
CA THR A 248 22.35 18.98 9.92
C THR A 248 23.26 20.14 10.36
N ARG A 249 23.41 20.35 11.67
CA ARG A 249 24.45 21.23 12.17
C ARG A 249 25.78 20.60 11.77
N PRO A 250 26.62 21.29 10.99
CA PRO A 250 27.96 20.79 10.78
C PRO A 250 28.68 20.80 12.13
N TYR A 251 29.19 19.64 12.52
CA TYR A 251 30.12 19.52 13.64
C TYR A 251 31.46 20.12 13.26
#